data_97b0056ab716ae06a95b907dc654be3e
#
_entry.id   97b0056ab716ae06a95b907dc654be3e
#
_cell.length_a   1.000
_cell.length_b   1.000
_cell.length_c   1.000
_cell.angle_alpha   90.00
_cell.angle_beta   90.00
_cell.angle_gamma   90.00
#
_symmetry.space_group_name_H-M   'P 1'
#
loop_
_entity.id
_entity.type
_entity.pdbx_description
1 polymer ?
#
loop_
_entity_poly.entity_id
_entity_poly.type
_entity_poly.pdbx_seq_one_letter_code
_entity_poly.pdbx_strand_id
1 'polypeptide(L)'
;MNPAYPDHPANRRPSAQALAGGKVLTVFSVAALELALKRAIVCFEQTSEWQVALSFNTAPELWAKARDACRADVWIAPPLVLEQAAEWGLVGMHQPLAQVGVGVAVAQGQVVPDISTLAAWQSAVRRASAVFYTHASSGQYIHGLLTSTGLMDEVRSKVHRFDNGEAMLLALSQAGTSQGAMAMGAISEIHTFAQRGVACVGPLPPVIAHKTIYALAMDQQSPRLEHGQRWLQLCQQADVWGDASRTGIEPL
;
A
#
# COMPACT_ATOMS: atom_id res chain seq x y z
N MET A 1 -13.04 11.80 -18.18
CA MET A 1 -13.63 11.47 -16.88
C MET A 1 -12.92 10.22 -16.41
N ASN A 2 -11.99 10.36 -15.45
CA ASN A 2 -11.35 9.22 -14.83
C ASN A 2 -12.40 8.55 -13.93
N PRO A 3 -12.68 7.24 -14.02
CA PRO A 3 -13.60 6.60 -13.11
C PRO A 3 -13.03 6.82 -11.70
N ALA A 4 -13.81 7.53 -10.88
CA ALA A 4 -13.51 7.64 -9.47
C ALA A 4 -13.28 6.23 -8.94
N TYR A 5 -12.15 6.03 -8.26
CA TYR A 5 -11.86 4.82 -7.53
C TYR A 5 -13.07 4.47 -6.69
N PRO A 6 -13.72 3.31 -6.85
CA PRO A 6 -14.82 2.94 -5.99
C PRO A 6 -14.31 3.05 -4.55
N ASP A 7 -15.10 3.64 -3.67
CA ASP A 7 -14.76 3.88 -2.27
C ASP A 7 -13.99 2.68 -1.70
N HIS A 8 -12.66 2.80 -1.55
CA HIS A 8 -11.87 1.78 -0.87
C HIS A 8 -12.55 1.58 0.49
N PRO A 9 -12.92 0.36 0.89
CA PRO A 9 -13.73 0.14 2.10
C PRO A 9 -13.06 0.68 3.37
N ALA A 10 -11.76 0.93 3.32
CA ALA A 10 -11.00 1.57 4.38
C ALA A 10 -10.92 3.10 4.27
N ASN A 11 -11.44 3.72 3.19
CA ASN A 11 -11.51 5.17 3.09
C ASN A 11 -12.45 5.71 4.15
N ARG A 12 -11.94 6.63 4.95
CA ARG A 12 -12.65 7.16 6.10
C ARG A 12 -13.20 8.54 5.79
N ARG A 13 -14.52 8.67 5.87
CA ARG A 13 -15.22 9.95 5.74
C ARG A 13 -15.47 10.52 7.15
N PRO A 14 -15.15 11.79 7.39
CA PRO A 14 -15.44 12.45 8.68
C PRO A 14 -16.95 12.62 8.87
N SER A 15 -17.36 12.79 10.14
CA SER A 15 -18.75 13.08 10.46
C SER A 15 -19.19 14.47 9.95
N ALA A 16 -20.46 14.64 9.70
CA ALA A 16 -21.02 15.93 9.29
C ALA A 16 -20.73 17.04 10.31
N GLN A 17 -20.70 16.69 11.59
CA GLN A 17 -20.38 17.64 12.68
C GLN A 17 -18.91 18.09 12.62
N ALA A 18 -17.96 17.17 12.36
CA ALA A 18 -16.54 17.52 12.22
C ALA A 18 -16.30 18.37 10.97
N LEU A 19 -16.99 18.06 9.86
CA LEU A 19 -16.94 18.89 8.65
C LEU A 19 -17.47 20.29 8.90
N ALA A 20 -18.63 20.44 9.55
CA ALA A 20 -19.23 21.73 9.89
C ALA A 20 -18.35 22.52 10.87
N GLY A 21 -17.66 21.85 11.81
CA GLY A 21 -16.75 22.46 12.77
C GLY A 21 -15.36 22.77 12.22
N GLY A 22 -15.05 22.38 10.98
CA GLY A 22 -13.73 22.56 10.35
C GLY A 22 -12.59 21.73 11.00
N LYS A 23 -12.92 20.80 11.91
CA LYS A 23 -11.97 19.96 12.67
C LYS A 23 -11.68 18.64 11.95
N VAL A 24 -11.25 18.73 10.70
CA VAL A 24 -10.93 17.56 9.86
C VAL A 24 -9.53 17.72 9.29
N LEU A 25 -8.66 16.76 9.57
CA LEU A 25 -7.35 16.60 8.94
C LEU A 25 -7.51 15.70 7.72
N THR A 26 -7.13 16.17 6.54
CA THR A 26 -7.20 15.41 5.29
C THR A 26 -5.87 14.71 5.01
N VAL A 27 -5.91 13.41 4.75
CA VAL A 27 -4.72 12.57 4.53
C VAL A 27 -4.87 11.77 3.24
N PHE A 28 -3.93 11.92 2.31
CA PHE A 28 -3.75 11.01 1.19
C PHE A 28 -2.65 10.02 1.53
N SER A 29 -2.91 8.74 1.39
CA SER A 29 -1.93 7.70 1.73
C SER A 29 -1.95 6.54 0.74
N VAL A 30 -0.87 5.76 0.76
CA VAL A 30 -0.82 4.45 0.12
C VAL A 30 -1.56 3.40 0.95
N ALA A 31 -2.21 2.44 0.29
CA ALA A 31 -2.93 1.35 0.96
C ALA A 31 -1.99 0.39 1.71
N ALA A 32 -0.72 0.30 1.30
CA ALA A 32 0.26 -0.56 1.95
C ALA A 32 0.50 -0.24 3.46
N LEU A 33 0.12 0.95 3.94
CA LEU A 33 0.22 1.35 5.35
C LEU A 33 -1.11 1.32 6.10
N GLU A 34 -2.18 0.80 5.50
CA GLU A 34 -3.54 0.82 6.04
C GLU A 34 -3.63 0.33 7.49
N LEU A 35 -2.99 -0.81 7.80
CA LEU A 35 -3.07 -1.42 9.14
C LEU A 35 -2.49 -0.51 10.23
N ALA A 36 -1.35 0.12 9.96
CA ALA A 36 -0.71 1.05 10.89
C ALA A 36 -1.50 2.36 11.01
N LEU A 37 -1.92 2.93 9.87
CA LEU A 37 -2.62 4.22 9.86
C LEU A 37 -3.99 4.16 10.52
N LYS A 38 -4.71 3.04 10.46
CA LYS A 38 -5.96 2.85 11.21
C LYS A 38 -5.76 3.04 12.72
N ARG A 39 -4.65 2.55 13.27
CA ARG A 39 -4.32 2.75 14.69
C ARG A 39 -3.96 4.21 14.98
N ALA A 40 -3.12 4.81 14.14
CA ALA A 40 -2.78 6.24 14.26
C ALA A 40 -4.02 7.14 14.27
N ILE A 41 -5.02 6.82 13.45
CA ILE A 41 -6.31 7.54 13.42
C ILE A 41 -7.01 7.43 14.77
N VAL A 42 -7.16 6.22 15.29
CA VAL A 42 -7.85 6.00 16.58
C VAL A 42 -7.15 6.79 17.69
N CYS A 43 -5.83 6.71 17.79
CA CYS A 43 -5.05 7.45 18.80
C CYS A 43 -5.21 8.97 18.63
N PHE A 44 -5.16 9.47 17.40
CA PHE A 44 -5.31 10.91 17.13
C PHE A 44 -6.68 11.44 17.52
N GLU A 45 -7.74 10.74 17.14
CA GLU A 45 -9.12 11.14 17.42
C GLU A 45 -9.49 10.98 18.90
N GLN A 46 -8.89 10.04 19.63
CA GLN A 46 -9.07 9.90 21.08
C GLN A 46 -8.35 11.00 21.88
N THR A 47 -7.26 11.53 21.34
CA THR A 47 -6.42 12.54 22.02
C THR A 47 -6.64 13.96 21.50
N SER A 48 -7.60 14.16 20.59
CA SER A 48 -7.94 15.46 20.02
C SER A 48 -9.43 15.53 19.68
N GLU A 49 -9.93 16.74 19.45
CA GLU A 49 -11.30 16.95 18.92
C GLU A 49 -11.37 16.87 17.39
N TRP A 50 -10.28 16.44 16.74
CA TRP A 50 -10.14 16.38 15.29
C TRP A 50 -10.46 14.99 14.78
N GLN A 51 -11.03 14.93 13.59
CA GLN A 51 -11.21 13.69 12.84
C GLN A 51 -10.26 13.63 11.65
N VAL A 52 -9.96 12.42 11.18
CA VAL A 52 -9.11 12.20 10.03
C VAL A 52 -9.94 11.74 8.84
N ALA A 53 -9.91 12.49 7.75
CA ALA A 53 -10.41 12.08 6.44
C ALA A 53 -9.27 11.43 5.66
N LEU A 54 -9.22 10.10 5.69
CA LEU A 54 -8.17 9.32 5.05
C LEU A 54 -8.66 8.76 3.70
N SER A 55 -7.84 8.96 2.66
CA SER A 55 -8.02 8.35 1.34
C SER A 55 -6.82 7.48 1.01
N PHE A 56 -7.04 6.17 0.84
CA PHE A 56 -6.03 5.25 0.35
C PHE A 56 -5.98 5.27 -1.17
N ASN A 57 -4.77 5.20 -1.70
CA ASN A 57 -4.47 5.31 -3.11
C ASN A 57 -3.27 4.42 -3.45
N THR A 58 -3.03 4.20 -4.73
CA THR A 58 -1.76 3.68 -5.24
C THR A 58 -0.78 4.84 -5.50
N ALA A 59 0.50 4.52 -5.67
CA ALA A 59 1.49 5.54 -6.03
C ALA A 59 1.17 6.26 -7.36
N PRO A 60 0.73 5.57 -8.44
CA PRO A 60 0.26 6.22 -9.66
C PRO A 60 -0.93 7.17 -9.45
N GLU A 61 -1.88 6.82 -8.57
CA GLU A 61 -3.02 7.68 -8.25
C GLU A 61 -2.61 8.92 -7.46
N LEU A 62 -1.68 8.78 -6.51
CA LEU A 62 -1.13 9.93 -5.79
C LEU A 62 -0.37 10.86 -6.74
N TRP A 63 0.37 10.29 -7.70
CA TRP A 63 1.00 11.06 -8.76
C TRP A 63 -0.02 11.83 -9.60
N ALA A 64 -1.13 11.18 -9.99
CA ALA A 64 -2.21 11.82 -10.73
C ALA A 64 -2.87 12.95 -9.91
N LYS A 65 -3.13 12.72 -8.61
CA LYS A 65 -3.65 13.74 -7.69
C LYS A 65 -2.70 14.95 -7.59
N ALA A 66 -1.39 14.72 -7.52
CA ALA A 66 -0.40 15.79 -7.49
C ALA A 66 -0.42 16.60 -8.80
N ARG A 67 -0.42 15.93 -9.95
CA ARG A 67 -0.52 16.58 -11.28
C ARG A 67 -1.81 17.41 -11.41
N ASP A 68 -2.92 16.91 -10.86
CA ASP A 68 -4.23 17.57 -10.93
C ASP A 68 -4.39 18.63 -9.80
N ALA A 69 -3.29 18.98 -9.11
CA ALA A 69 -3.20 19.95 -8.01
C ALA A 69 -4.20 19.67 -6.87
N CYS A 70 -4.57 18.41 -6.63
CA CYS A 70 -5.36 18.02 -5.47
C CYS A 70 -4.59 18.32 -4.19
N ARG A 71 -5.27 18.83 -3.17
CA ARG A 71 -4.64 19.16 -1.88
C ARG A 71 -5.15 18.26 -0.77
N ALA A 72 -4.24 17.92 0.13
CA ALA A 72 -4.52 17.31 1.42
C ALA A 72 -3.52 17.88 2.44
N ASP A 73 -3.90 17.92 3.71
CA ASP A 73 -3.03 18.44 4.77
C ASP A 73 -1.76 17.59 4.93
N VAL A 74 -1.89 16.27 4.72
CA VAL A 74 -0.81 15.29 4.83
C VAL A 74 -0.83 14.35 3.64
N TRP A 75 0.36 14.05 3.12
CA TRP A 75 0.59 13.07 2.06
C TRP A 75 1.54 11.98 2.54
N ILE A 76 1.20 10.72 2.33
CA ILE A 76 2.03 9.56 2.63
C ILE A 76 2.19 8.75 1.34
N ALA A 77 3.39 8.76 0.77
CA ALA A 77 3.66 8.21 -0.54
C ALA A 77 5.13 7.75 -0.66
N PRO A 78 5.52 7.05 -1.74
CA PRO A 78 6.93 6.87 -2.06
C PRO A 78 7.63 8.24 -2.22
N PRO A 79 8.92 8.36 -1.81
CA PRO A 79 9.66 9.64 -1.86
C PRO A 79 9.55 10.37 -3.20
N LEU A 80 9.71 9.65 -4.32
CA LEU A 80 9.64 10.24 -5.67
C LEU A 80 8.31 10.96 -5.95
N VAL A 81 7.19 10.45 -5.44
CA VAL A 81 5.88 11.11 -5.57
C VAL A 81 5.84 12.40 -4.76
N LEU A 82 6.41 12.39 -3.55
CA LEU A 82 6.45 13.56 -2.66
C LEU A 82 7.42 14.63 -3.17
N GLU A 83 8.55 14.24 -3.74
CA GLU A 83 9.50 15.15 -4.39
C GLU A 83 8.82 15.91 -5.52
N GLN A 84 8.10 15.20 -6.38
CA GLN A 84 7.35 15.84 -7.46
C GLN A 84 6.21 16.74 -6.93
N ALA A 85 5.50 16.30 -5.90
CA ALA A 85 4.46 17.13 -5.27
C ALA A 85 5.06 18.40 -4.62
N ALA A 86 6.28 18.31 -4.07
CA ALA A 86 7.01 19.44 -3.52
C ALA A 86 7.45 20.43 -4.62
N GLU A 87 7.95 19.94 -5.76
CA GLU A 87 8.27 20.78 -6.93
C GLU A 87 7.05 21.58 -7.42
N TRP A 88 5.85 21.01 -7.30
CA TRP A 88 4.60 21.68 -7.65
C TRP A 88 4.00 22.53 -6.52
N GLY A 89 4.70 22.66 -5.38
CA GLY A 89 4.29 23.48 -4.25
C GLY A 89 3.07 22.95 -3.47
N LEU A 90 2.81 21.65 -3.56
CA LEU A 90 1.69 21.00 -2.87
C LEU A 90 2.05 20.56 -1.46
N VAL A 91 3.32 20.19 -1.24
CA VAL A 91 3.84 19.75 0.06
C VAL A 91 5.23 20.34 0.29
N GLY A 92 5.68 20.32 1.56
CA GLY A 92 7.06 20.64 1.93
C GLY A 92 7.98 19.42 1.84
N MET A 93 9.13 19.51 2.56
CA MET A 93 10.06 18.38 2.66
C MET A 93 9.37 17.16 3.28
N HIS A 94 9.71 15.99 2.76
CA HIS A 94 9.22 14.72 3.28
C HIS A 94 10.20 14.11 4.29
N GLN A 95 9.67 13.26 5.17
CA GLN A 95 10.44 12.49 6.15
C GLN A 95 10.12 11.01 5.96
N PRO A 96 11.11 10.10 6.04
CA PRO A 96 10.87 8.66 6.04
C PRO A 96 9.87 8.29 7.15
N LEU A 97 8.96 7.36 6.85
CA LEU A 97 7.94 6.93 7.79
C LEU A 97 8.01 5.43 8.04
N ALA A 98 7.97 4.64 6.98
CA ALA A 98 7.99 3.19 7.06
C ALA A 98 8.43 2.56 5.75
N GLN A 99 8.75 1.27 5.80
CA GLN A 99 8.98 0.45 4.61
C GLN A 99 8.13 -0.82 4.65
N VAL A 100 7.77 -1.32 3.47
CA VAL A 100 6.94 -2.52 3.33
C VAL A 100 7.58 -3.46 2.33
N GLY A 101 7.74 -4.73 2.73
CA GLY A 101 8.29 -5.78 1.89
C GLY A 101 7.32 -6.25 0.81
N VAL A 102 7.85 -6.86 -0.24
CA VAL A 102 7.08 -7.60 -1.23
C VAL A 102 6.89 -9.03 -0.77
N GLY A 103 5.65 -9.50 -0.78
CA GLY A 103 5.27 -10.86 -0.43
C GLY A 103 4.58 -11.60 -1.56
N VAL A 104 4.39 -12.89 -1.32
CA VAL A 104 3.70 -13.84 -2.18
C VAL A 104 2.43 -14.32 -1.49
N ALA A 105 1.36 -14.45 -2.25
CA ALA A 105 0.06 -14.95 -1.79
C ALA A 105 -0.51 -15.99 -2.75
N VAL A 106 -1.34 -16.87 -2.20
CA VAL A 106 -2.16 -17.84 -2.92
C VAL A 106 -3.59 -17.81 -2.39
N ALA A 107 -4.54 -18.41 -3.10
CA ALA A 107 -5.88 -18.60 -2.55
C ALA A 107 -5.83 -19.48 -1.30
N GLN A 108 -6.66 -19.16 -0.30
CA GLN A 108 -6.73 -19.95 0.92
C GLN A 108 -7.14 -21.40 0.61
N GLY A 109 -6.39 -22.37 1.19
CA GLY A 109 -6.59 -23.78 0.95
C GLY A 109 -5.84 -24.33 -0.30
N GLN A 110 -5.21 -23.48 -1.10
CA GLN A 110 -4.29 -23.92 -2.14
C GLN A 110 -2.99 -24.47 -1.54
N VAL A 111 -2.35 -25.42 -2.20
CA VAL A 111 -1.02 -25.91 -1.80
C VAL A 111 -0.03 -24.73 -1.83
N VAL A 112 0.58 -24.48 -0.68
CA VAL A 112 1.56 -23.39 -0.53
C VAL A 112 2.82 -23.73 -1.31
N PRO A 113 3.24 -22.91 -2.28
CA PRO A 113 4.46 -23.17 -3.04
C PRO A 113 5.70 -22.89 -2.19
N ASP A 114 6.76 -23.65 -2.42
CA ASP A 114 8.08 -23.31 -1.89
C ASP A 114 8.64 -22.08 -2.62
N ILE A 115 8.96 -21.05 -1.86
CA ILE A 115 9.59 -19.80 -2.33
C ILE A 115 10.85 -19.46 -1.52
N SER A 116 11.43 -20.43 -0.81
CA SER A 116 12.54 -20.21 0.13
C SER A 116 13.84 -19.77 -0.54
N THR A 117 14.03 -20.10 -1.81
CA THR A 117 15.20 -19.73 -2.63
C THR A 117 14.76 -19.09 -3.95
N LEU A 118 15.69 -18.42 -4.63
CA LEU A 118 15.45 -17.87 -5.96
C LEU A 118 14.97 -18.97 -6.93
N ALA A 119 15.63 -20.14 -6.94
CA ALA A 119 15.27 -21.24 -7.82
C ALA A 119 13.88 -21.83 -7.50
N ALA A 120 13.54 -21.95 -6.21
CA ALA A 120 12.23 -22.41 -5.76
C ALA A 120 11.13 -21.41 -6.18
N TRP A 121 11.36 -20.10 -5.94
CA TRP A 121 10.44 -19.05 -6.37
C TRP A 121 10.25 -19.03 -7.89
N GLN A 122 11.32 -19.11 -8.68
CA GLN A 122 11.24 -19.19 -10.14
C GLN A 122 10.41 -20.41 -10.59
N SER A 123 10.64 -21.57 -9.96
CA SER A 123 9.89 -22.78 -10.22
C SER A 123 8.40 -22.63 -9.87
N ALA A 124 8.09 -21.97 -8.74
CA ALA A 124 6.72 -21.67 -8.34
C ALA A 124 6.02 -20.76 -9.35
N VAL A 125 6.69 -19.69 -9.81
CA VAL A 125 6.18 -18.78 -10.85
C VAL A 125 5.91 -19.52 -12.16
N ARG A 126 6.80 -20.42 -12.59
CA ARG A 126 6.59 -21.25 -13.81
C ARG A 126 5.38 -22.17 -13.67
N ARG A 127 5.18 -22.78 -12.51
CA ARG A 127 4.06 -23.70 -12.27
C ARG A 127 2.73 -23.03 -12.03
N ALA A 128 2.72 -21.76 -11.59
CA ALA A 128 1.49 -21.02 -11.38
C ALA A 128 0.66 -20.96 -12.67
N SER A 129 -0.64 -21.17 -12.59
CA SER A 129 -1.56 -21.04 -13.72
C SER A 129 -1.80 -19.59 -14.12
N ALA A 130 -1.73 -18.68 -13.14
CA ALA A 130 -1.80 -17.23 -13.34
C ALA A 130 -0.86 -16.53 -12.34
N VAL A 131 -0.28 -15.40 -12.76
CA VAL A 131 0.63 -14.58 -11.96
C VAL A 131 0.06 -13.17 -11.88
N PHE A 132 -0.32 -12.77 -10.68
CA PHE A 132 -1.01 -11.50 -10.41
C PHE A 132 -0.07 -10.51 -9.73
N TYR A 133 -0.03 -9.27 -10.21
CA TYR A 133 0.62 -8.14 -9.53
C TYR A 133 0.01 -6.82 -10.02
N THR A 134 0.37 -5.71 -9.36
CA THR A 134 -0.25 -4.42 -9.62
C THR A 134 0.59 -3.53 -10.55
N HIS A 135 0.04 -2.38 -10.93
CA HIS A 135 0.78 -1.26 -11.53
C HIS A 135 1.48 -0.38 -10.49
N ALA A 136 1.23 -0.59 -9.18
CA ALA A 136 1.86 0.15 -8.07
C ALA A 136 3.34 -0.25 -7.86
N SER A 137 4.01 0.38 -6.89
CA SER A 137 5.46 0.26 -6.66
C SER A 137 5.94 -1.19 -6.51
N SER A 138 5.28 -2.01 -5.68
CA SER A 138 5.62 -3.42 -5.50
C SER A 138 5.46 -4.23 -6.79
N GLY A 139 4.40 -3.95 -7.55
CA GLY A 139 4.15 -4.63 -8.83
C GLY A 139 5.12 -4.19 -9.92
N GLN A 140 5.59 -2.94 -9.93
CA GLN A 140 6.66 -2.49 -10.83
C GLN A 140 7.97 -3.23 -10.53
N TYR A 141 8.31 -3.40 -9.24
CA TYR A 141 9.45 -4.22 -8.86
C TYR A 141 9.33 -5.66 -9.39
N ILE A 142 8.18 -6.31 -9.18
CA ILE A 142 7.92 -7.67 -9.68
C ILE A 142 8.03 -7.74 -11.20
N HIS A 143 7.49 -6.76 -11.91
CA HIS A 143 7.62 -6.70 -13.37
C HIS A 143 9.09 -6.65 -13.82
N GLY A 144 9.87 -5.78 -13.18
CA GLY A 144 11.32 -5.68 -13.43
C GLY A 144 12.07 -6.97 -13.10
N LEU A 145 11.73 -7.62 -11.98
CA LEU A 145 12.32 -8.89 -11.56
C LEU A 145 12.02 -10.02 -12.54
N LEU A 146 10.78 -10.17 -12.97
CA LEU A 146 10.40 -11.18 -13.99
C LEU A 146 11.14 -10.93 -15.32
N THR A 147 11.29 -9.67 -15.70
CA THR A 147 12.00 -9.28 -16.94
C THR A 147 13.50 -9.57 -16.83
N SER A 148 14.16 -9.11 -15.75
CA SER A 148 15.61 -9.25 -15.57
C SER A 148 16.07 -10.70 -15.38
N THR A 149 15.19 -11.56 -14.89
CA THR A 149 15.45 -13.01 -14.73
C THR A 149 15.07 -13.84 -15.96
N GLY A 150 14.54 -13.22 -17.02
CA GLY A 150 14.05 -13.92 -18.22
C GLY A 150 12.71 -14.65 -18.03
N LEU A 151 12.16 -14.68 -16.83
CA LEU A 151 10.88 -15.37 -16.55
C LEU A 151 9.70 -14.74 -17.27
N MET A 152 9.75 -13.43 -17.56
CA MET A 152 8.65 -12.73 -18.22
C MET A 152 8.29 -13.39 -19.56
N ASP A 153 9.27 -13.84 -20.34
CA ASP A 153 9.03 -14.46 -21.64
C ASP A 153 8.33 -15.82 -21.50
N GLU A 154 8.60 -16.55 -20.43
CA GLU A 154 7.99 -17.86 -20.14
C GLU A 154 6.56 -17.73 -19.60
N VAL A 155 6.26 -16.64 -18.85
CA VAL A 155 4.99 -16.52 -18.12
C VAL A 155 4.07 -15.41 -18.64
N ARG A 156 4.45 -14.67 -19.67
CA ARG A 156 3.72 -13.52 -20.23
C ARG A 156 2.24 -13.79 -20.47
N SER A 157 1.90 -14.97 -21.00
CA SER A 157 0.52 -15.35 -21.35
C SER A 157 -0.40 -15.54 -20.13
N LYS A 158 0.16 -15.66 -18.93
CA LYS A 158 -0.56 -15.89 -17.67
C LYS A 158 -0.35 -14.75 -16.65
N VAL A 159 0.32 -13.67 -17.05
CA VAL A 159 0.48 -12.48 -16.24
C VAL A 159 -0.77 -11.61 -16.35
N HIS A 160 -1.31 -11.21 -15.20
CA HIS A 160 -2.41 -10.25 -15.08
C HIS A 160 -1.98 -9.11 -14.15
N ARG A 161 -2.12 -7.89 -14.63
CA ARG A 161 -1.79 -6.67 -13.86
C ARG A 161 -3.07 -5.97 -13.46
N PHE A 162 -3.10 -5.52 -12.22
CA PHE A 162 -4.25 -4.86 -11.59
C PHE A 162 -3.90 -3.43 -11.21
N ASP A 163 -4.90 -2.57 -11.15
CA ASP A 163 -4.70 -1.16 -10.80
C ASP A 163 -4.29 -1.01 -9.33
N ASN A 164 -4.73 -1.91 -8.45
CA ASN A 164 -4.45 -1.85 -7.01
C ASN A 164 -4.41 -3.24 -6.35
N GLY A 165 -3.92 -3.29 -5.10
CA GLY A 165 -3.79 -4.52 -4.32
C GLY A 165 -5.14 -5.16 -3.98
N GLU A 166 -6.18 -4.37 -3.72
CA GLU A 166 -7.51 -4.90 -3.41
C GLU A 166 -8.10 -5.69 -4.60
N ALA A 167 -8.10 -5.10 -5.79
CA ALA A 167 -8.59 -5.77 -7.00
C ALA A 167 -7.79 -7.05 -7.30
N MET A 168 -6.46 -7.00 -7.13
CA MET A 168 -5.58 -8.16 -7.30
C MET A 168 -5.91 -9.29 -6.31
N LEU A 169 -6.03 -8.97 -5.02
CA LEU A 169 -6.25 -9.97 -3.98
C LEU A 169 -7.67 -10.51 -4.00
N LEU A 170 -8.65 -9.69 -4.39
CA LEU A 170 -10.02 -10.15 -4.64
C LEU A 170 -10.05 -11.15 -5.80
N ALA A 171 -9.39 -10.85 -6.91
CA ALA A 171 -9.28 -11.77 -8.05
C ALA A 171 -8.59 -13.09 -7.66
N LEU A 172 -7.53 -13.03 -6.82
CA LEU A 172 -6.86 -14.23 -6.29
C LEU A 172 -7.81 -15.07 -5.42
N SER A 173 -8.57 -14.44 -4.51
CA SER A 173 -9.55 -15.13 -3.68
C SER A 173 -10.64 -15.82 -4.52
N GLN A 174 -11.11 -15.16 -5.57
CA GLN A 174 -12.13 -15.68 -6.49
C GLN A 174 -11.60 -16.79 -7.41
N ALA A 175 -10.31 -16.80 -7.74
CA ALA A 175 -9.70 -17.86 -8.54
C ALA A 175 -9.76 -19.23 -7.83
N GLY A 176 -9.83 -19.22 -6.49
CA GLY A 176 -9.96 -20.44 -5.68
C GLY A 176 -8.74 -21.37 -5.78
N THR A 177 -8.87 -22.53 -5.16
CA THR A 177 -7.76 -23.49 -5.03
C THR A 177 -7.46 -24.28 -6.29
N SER A 178 -8.44 -24.42 -7.17
CA SER A 178 -8.33 -25.27 -8.37
C SER A 178 -7.47 -24.68 -9.49
N GLN A 179 -7.28 -23.36 -9.47
CA GLN A 179 -6.58 -22.68 -10.56
C GLN A 179 -5.08 -22.52 -10.35
N GLY A 180 -4.55 -22.70 -9.13
CA GLY A 180 -3.11 -22.60 -8.86
C GLY A 180 -2.53 -21.20 -9.13
N ALA A 181 -3.35 -20.14 -9.00
CA ALA A 181 -2.91 -18.77 -9.20
C ALA A 181 -2.02 -18.29 -8.03
N MET A 182 -1.13 -17.34 -8.33
CA MET A 182 -0.21 -16.73 -7.37
C MET A 182 -0.27 -15.21 -7.52
N ALA A 183 -0.29 -14.48 -6.41
CA ALA A 183 -0.20 -13.02 -6.41
C ALA A 183 1.08 -12.55 -5.71
N MET A 184 1.64 -11.43 -6.16
CA MET A 184 2.81 -10.79 -5.58
C MET A 184 2.56 -9.29 -5.42
N GLY A 185 2.77 -8.75 -4.22
CA GLY A 185 2.47 -7.37 -3.90
C GLY A 185 2.98 -6.95 -2.52
N ALA A 186 2.55 -5.80 -2.03
CA ALA A 186 2.87 -5.37 -0.67
C ALA A 186 2.37 -6.41 0.35
N ILE A 187 3.29 -6.93 1.17
CA ILE A 187 2.96 -8.04 2.08
C ILE A 187 1.93 -7.61 3.13
N SER A 188 1.91 -6.34 3.52
CA SER A 188 0.93 -5.78 4.43
C SER A 188 -0.50 -5.82 3.86
N GLU A 189 -0.68 -5.53 2.57
CA GLU A 189 -1.99 -5.66 1.90
C GLU A 189 -2.43 -7.12 1.82
N ILE A 190 -1.51 -8.06 1.58
CA ILE A 190 -1.80 -9.50 1.62
C ILE A 190 -2.38 -9.89 2.99
N HIS A 191 -1.80 -9.39 4.08
CA HIS A 191 -2.28 -9.67 5.43
C HIS A 191 -3.69 -9.12 5.71
N THR A 192 -4.10 -8.02 5.08
CA THR A 192 -5.48 -7.50 5.23
C THR A 192 -6.53 -8.44 4.62
N PHE A 193 -6.11 -9.33 3.72
CA PHE A 193 -6.97 -10.29 3.03
C PHE A 193 -6.97 -11.70 3.65
N ALA A 194 -6.24 -11.93 4.73
CA ALA A 194 -6.13 -13.25 5.37
C ALA A 194 -7.51 -13.88 5.73
N GLN A 195 -8.49 -13.05 6.12
CA GLN A 195 -9.86 -13.50 6.41
C GLN A 195 -10.82 -13.40 5.20
N ARG A 196 -10.29 -13.03 4.03
CA ARG A 196 -11.05 -12.84 2.79
C ARG A 196 -10.64 -13.84 1.71
N GLY A 197 -10.17 -15.02 2.12
CA GLY A 197 -9.85 -16.13 1.21
C GLY A 197 -8.46 -16.08 0.57
N VAL A 198 -7.52 -15.34 1.16
CA VAL A 198 -6.12 -15.26 0.71
C VAL A 198 -5.18 -15.77 1.81
N ALA A 199 -4.22 -16.61 1.44
CA ALA A 199 -3.14 -17.07 2.31
C ALA A 199 -1.82 -16.39 1.93
N CYS A 200 -1.15 -15.79 2.92
CA CYS A 200 0.19 -15.27 2.77
C CYS A 200 1.18 -16.45 2.77
N VAL A 201 1.96 -16.60 1.69
CA VAL A 201 3.04 -17.58 1.60
C VAL A 201 4.27 -17.09 2.37
N GLY A 202 4.56 -15.81 2.26
CA GLY A 202 5.69 -15.16 2.92
C GLY A 202 6.34 -14.08 2.05
N PRO A 203 7.43 -13.47 2.55
CA PRO A 203 8.21 -12.50 1.78
C PRO A 203 8.96 -13.19 0.63
N LEU A 204 9.39 -12.40 -0.35
CA LEU A 204 10.32 -12.89 -1.38
C LEU A 204 11.63 -13.40 -0.77
N PRO A 205 12.32 -14.37 -1.41
CA PRO A 205 13.63 -14.84 -0.96
C PRO A 205 14.61 -13.68 -0.73
N PRO A 206 15.51 -13.76 0.27
CA PRO A 206 16.41 -12.64 0.63
C PRO A 206 17.20 -12.05 -0.55
N VAL A 207 17.63 -12.88 -1.50
CA VAL A 207 18.44 -12.47 -2.66
C VAL A 207 17.66 -11.60 -3.67
N ILE A 208 16.33 -11.64 -3.61
CA ILE A 208 15.41 -10.83 -4.42
C ILE A 208 14.40 -10.09 -3.52
N ALA A 209 14.69 -9.97 -2.23
CA ALA A 209 13.86 -9.18 -1.34
C ALA A 209 13.89 -7.70 -1.73
N HIS A 210 12.73 -7.06 -1.66
CA HIS A 210 12.59 -5.64 -1.92
C HIS A 210 11.64 -5.02 -0.91
N LYS A 211 11.97 -3.83 -0.45
CA LYS A 211 11.12 -3.02 0.42
C LYS A 211 10.87 -1.67 -0.22
N THR A 212 9.62 -1.31 -0.34
CA THR A 212 9.23 0.03 -0.77
C THR A 212 9.23 0.95 0.45
N ILE A 213 9.99 2.04 0.37
CA ILE A 213 10.00 3.10 1.38
C ILE A 213 8.81 4.02 1.13
N TYR A 214 8.12 4.38 2.20
CA TYR A 214 7.10 5.40 2.23
C TYR A 214 7.51 6.52 3.18
N ALA A 215 7.26 7.74 2.75
CA ALA A 215 7.56 8.95 3.49
C ALA A 215 6.29 9.77 3.70
N LEU A 216 6.34 10.70 4.62
CA LEU A 216 5.28 11.63 4.94
C LEU A 216 5.73 13.05 4.63
N ALA A 217 4.87 13.84 3.99
CA ALA A 217 5.02 15.27 3.77
C ALA A 217 3.73 16.01 4.12
N MET A 218 3.84 17.29 4.46
CA MET A 218 2.71 18.14 4.82
C MET A 218 2.59 19.30 3.83
N ASP A 219 1.36 19.69 3.53
CA ASP A 219 1.06 20.94 2.83
C ASP A 219 1.43 22.13 3.72
N GLN A 220 2.50 22.86 3.35
CA GLN A 220 2.99 24.01 4.12
C GLN A 220 2.03 25.20 4.10
N GLN A 221 1.05 25.20 3.20
CA GLN A 221 0.00 26.23 3.12
C GLN A 221 -1.29 25.79 3.83
N SER A 222 -1.32 24.59 4.41
CA SER A 222 -2.49 24.14 5.16
C SER A 222 -2.71 24.99 6.42
N PRO A 223 -3.94 25.47 6.65
CA PRO A 223 -4.30 26.09 7.92
C PRO A 223 -4.27 25.11 9.10
N ARG A 224 -4.04 23.83 8.84
CA ARG A 224 -4.02 22.72 9.81
C ARG A 224 -2.62 22.16 10.05
N LEU A 225 -1.58 22.94 9.73
CA LEU A 225 -0.17 22.48 9.77
C LEU A 225 0.21 21.94 11.16
N GLU A 226 -0.21 22.58 12.24
CA GLU A 226 0.03 22.13 13.62
C GLU A 226 -0.56 20.72 13.87
N HIS A 227 -1.77 20.48 13.39
CA HIS A 227 -2.42 19.16 13.54
C HIS A 227 -1.78 18.11 12.66
N GLY A 228 -1.28 18.49 11.48
CA GLY A 228 -0.45 17.63 10.64
C GLY A 228 0.87 17.24 11.33
N GLN A 229 1.53 18.17 12.03
CA GLN A 229 2.72 17.90 12.82
C GLN A 229 2.42 16.94 13.99
N ARG A 230 1.32 17.15 14.69
CA ARG A 230 0.88 16.23 15.75
C ARG A 230 0.58 14.83 15.20
N TRP A 231 -0.04 14.74 14.03
CA TRP A 231 -0.25 13.47 13.32
C TRP A 231 1.08 12.79 13.00
N LEU A 232 2.07 13.51 12.45
CA LEU A 232 3.41 12.99 12.18
C LEU A 232 4.06 12.44 13.45
N GLN A 233 4.03 13.19 14.55
CA GLN A 233 4.60 12.75 15.83
C GLN A 233 3.95 11.46 16.34
N LEU A 234 2.64 11.31 16.19
CA LEU A 234 1.93 10.07 16.48
C LEU A 234 2.39 8.92 15.59
N CYS A 235 2.51 9.16 14.30
CA CYS A 235 2.99 8.15 13.36
C CYS A 235 4.45 7.72 13.60
N GLN A 236 5.23 8.46 14.37
CA GLN A 236 6.61 8.10 14.76
C GLN A 236 6.68 7.30 16.07
N GLN A 237 5.57 7.16 16.80
CA GLN A 237 5.55 6.41 18.07
C GLN A 237 5.48 4.90 17.81
N ALA A 238 6.33 4.14 18.50
CA ALA A 238 6.43 2.69 18.31
C ALA A 238 5.11 1.93 18.58
N ASP A 239 4.35 2.37 19.56
CA ASP A 239 3.06 1.75 19.95
C ASP A 239 1.96 1.93 18.89
N VAL A 240 2.04 2.95 18.06
CA VAL A 240 1.12 3.14 16.94
C VAL A 240 1.30 2.04 15.89
N TRP A 241 2.51 1.58 15.72
CA TRP A 241 2.81 0.48 14.80
C TRP A 241 2.40 -0.89 15.35
N GLY A 242 2.47 -1.09 16.68
CA GLY A 242 2.01 -2.29 17.37
C GLY A 242 2.30 -3.59 16.61
N ASP A 243 1.25 -4.40 16.34
CA ASP A 243 1.37 -5.62 15.56
C ASP A 243 1.56 -5.40 14.04
N ALA A 244 1.60 -4.14 13.56
CA ALA A 244 1.82 -3.86 12.14
C ALA A 244 3.17 -4.42 11.66
N SER A 245 4.19 -4.49 12.53
CA SER A 245 5.47 -5.13 12.24
C SER A 245 5.33 -6.61 11.87
N ARG A 246 4.33 -7.32 12.44
CA ARG A 246 4.02 -8.71 12.08
C ARG A 246 3.40 -8.85 10.69
N THR A 247 2.96 -7.76 10.11
CA THR A 247 2.37 -7.71 8.77
C THR A 247 3.35 -7.22 7.71
N GLY A 248 4.65 -7.11 8.06
CA GLY A 248 5.71 -6.68 7.16
C GLY A 248 5.79 -5.17 6.93
N ILE A 249 5.16 -4.37 7.79
CA ILE A 249 5.38 -2.92 7.87
C ILE A 249 6.49 -2.68 8.91
N GLU A 250 7.55 -1.99 8.51
CA GLU A 250 8.68 -1.65 9.37
C GLU A 250 8.78 -0.11 9.47
N PRO A 251 8.65 0.48 10.67
CA PRO A 251 8.88 1.92 10.86
C PRO A 251 10.34 2.28 10.60
N LEU A 252 10.60 3.54 10.18
CA LEU A 252 11.92 4.10 9.87
C LEU A 252 12.27 5.27 10.78
#